data_5fbd1a25633d9d1e8befc901738b8e7e
#
_entry.id   5fbd1a25633d9d1e8befc901738b8e7e
#
_cell.length_a   1.000
_cell.length_b   1.000
_cell.length_c   1.000
_cell.angle_alpha   90.00
_cell.angle_beta   90.00
_cell.angle_gamma   90.00
#
_symmetry.space_group_name_H-M   'P 1'
#
loop_
_entity.id
_entity.type
_entity.pdbx_description
1 polymer ?
#
loop_
_entity_poly.entity_id
_entity_poly.type
_entity_poly.pdbx_seq_one_letter_code
_entity_poly.pdbx_strand_id
1 'polypeptide(L)'
;MYRLHNKAFEILRDEIEICSSNDKEGKQKRLIALKRLQQLRVKPGRRAQLNELRDAVVDVFPVFSETILKQAAKANREPSVFGKLKYLAIGLTSAAGVLVILNLPHPKIRWFIARTAPILLVPSYMSMDFHYWGARSSLQQANSLLKSAVSFSDIKQVEAKITEVEKHLSSIPVWFLGYYPEVYCQKFTCSWNFSFEEFENIRTEIIHLETTTMREKQAFVPLVEAEQAYSGAKRELSIAKTKRQKELAIASMEAAIKITEEVPTGTLAKKKAEAQLKVYKRYYEKIAQKQ
;
A
#
# COMPACT_ATOMS: atom_id res chain seq x y z
N MET A 1 13.94 30.26 -8.73
CA MET A 1 12.47 30.16 -8.72
C MET A 1 12.00 30.14 -10.16
N TYR A 2 11.09 29.27 -10.55
CA TYR A 2 10.62 29.18 -11.93
C TYR A 2 9.60 30.30 -12.25
N ARG A 3 9.62 30.80 -13.48
CA ARG A 3 8.79 31.94 -13.89
C ARG A 3 7.30 31.59 -14.03
N LEU A 4 6.96 30.33 -14.28
CA LEU A 4 5.58 29.85 -14.37
C LEU A 4 5.35 28.70 -13.38
N HIS A 5 4.39 28.89 -12.48
CA HIS A 5 3.99 27.90 -11.48
C HIS A 5 3.17 26.78 -12.12
N ASN A 6 3.29 25.56 -11.59
CA ASN A 6 2.59 24.38 -12.11
C ASN A 6 1.07 24.62 -12.26
N LYS A 7 0.42 25.17 -11.24
CA LYS A 7 -1.02 25.43 -11.28
C LYS A 7 -1.41 26.45 -12.38
N ALA A 8 -0.59 27.47 -12.61
CA ALA A 8 -0.83 28.43 -13.68
C ALA A 8 -0.59 27.79 -15.06
N PHE A 9 0.40 26.93 -15.17
CA PHE A 9 0.67 26.16 -16.38
C PHE A 9 -0.51 25.23 -16.74
N GLU A 10 -1.07 24.52 -15.76
CA GLU A 10 -2.22 23.63 -15.98
C GLU A 10 -3.44 24.39 -16.45
N ILE A 11 -3.77 25.55 -15.80
CA ILE A 11 -4.88 26.38 -16.21
C ILE A 11 -4.73 26.84 -17.68
N LEU A 12 -3.54 27.24 -18.09
CA LEU A 12 -3.28 27.69 -19.46
C LEU A 12 -3.28 26.52 -20.46
N ARG A 13 -2.77 25.36 -20.05
CA ARG A 13 -2.76 24.15 -20.88
C ARG A 13 -4.18 23.67 -21.18
N ASP A 14 -5.01 23.61 -20.17
CA ASP A 14 -6.39 23.14 -20.31
C ASP A 14 -7.20 24.04 -21.26
N GLU A 15 -7.00 25.35 -21.19
CA GLU A 15 -7.63 26.29 -22.13
C GLU A 15 -7.06 26.18 -23.53
N ILE A 16 -5.75 25.94 -23.71
CA ILE A 16 -5.13 25.67 -25.02
C ILE A 16 -5.74 24.41 -25.63
N GLU A 17 -6.04 23.40 -24.83
CA GLU A 17 -6.71 22.18 -25.31
C GLU A 17 -8.11 22.46 -25.82
N ILE A 18 -8.85 23.32 -25.13
CA ILE A 18 -10.21 23.73 -25.53
C ILE A 18 -10.17 24.58 -26.81
N CYS A 19 -9.23 25.52 -26.92
CA CYS A 19 -9.11 26.41 -28.05
C CYS A 19 -8.50 25.74 -29.30
N SER A 20 -7.87 24.59 -29.15
CA SER A 20 -7.22 23.91 -30.28
C SER A 20 -8.17 23.01 -31.05
N SER A 21 -8.25 23.22 -32.38
CA SER A 21 -8.95 22.31 -33.28
C SER A 21 -8.16 20.98 -33.44
N ASN A 22 -8.88 19.90 -33.79
CA ASN A 22 -8.28 18.55 -33.96
C ASN A 22 -7.55 18.37 -35.32
N ASP A 23 -7.53 19.36 -36.15
CA ASP A 23 -6.84 19.37 -37.46
C ASP A 23 -5.31 19.48 -37.32
N LYS A 24 -4.60 19.38 -38.42
CA LYS A 24 -3.12 19.46 -38.41
C LYS A 24 -2.63 20.84 -37.95
N GLU A 25 -3.35 21.90 -38.29
CA GLU A 25 -2.98 23.27 -37.96
C GLU A 25 -3.19 23.55 -36.45
N GLY A 26 -4.34 23.12 -35.89
CA GLY A 26 -4.61 23.23 -34.46
C GLY A 26 -3.62 22.47 -33.59
N LYS A 27 -3.22 21.27 -34.01
CA LYS A 27 -2.18 20.49 -33.33
C LYS A 27 -0.82 21.21 -33.33
N GLN A 28 -0.47 21.85 -34.44
CA GLN A 28 0.79 22.60 -34.55
C GLN A 28 0.77 23.85 -33.69
N LYS A 29 -0.34 24.64 -33.70
CA LYS A 29 -0.56 25.79 -32.83
C LYS A 29 -0.47 25.40 -31.35
N ARG A 30 -1.12 24.30 -30.95
CA ARG A 30 -1.04 23.76 -29.60
C ARG A 30 0.39 23.45 -29.19
N LEU A 31 1.18 22.78 -30.02
CA LEU A 31 2.58 22.47 -29.74
C LEU A 31 3.42 23.73 -29.54
N ILE A 32 3.22 24.76 -30.35
CA ILE A 32 3.96 26.03 -30.23
C ILE A 32 3.65 26.73 -28.91
N ALA A 33 2.37 26.86 -28.55
CA ALA A 33 1.94 27.50 -27.31
C ALA A 33 2.45 26.72 -26.06
N LEU A 34 2.30 25.40 -26.04
CA LEU A 34 2.80 24.58 -24.94
C LEU A 34 4.33 24.66 -24.81
N LYS A 35 5.07 24.69 -25.91
CA LYS A 35 6.53 24.86 -25.89
C LYS A 35 6.94 26.21 -25.28
N ARG A 36 6.23 27.31 -25.63
CA ARG A 36 6.47 28.64 -25.04
C ARG A 36 6.19 28.66 -23.53
N LEU A 37 5.07 28.08 -23.11
CA LEU A 37 4.74 27.95 -21.69
C LEU A 37 5.74 27.08 -20.92
N GLN A 38 6.22 26.00 -21.53
CA GLN A 38 7.22 25.13 -20.94
C GLN A 38 8.58 25.85 -20.80
N GLN A 39 8.94 26.68 -21.77
CA GLN A 39 10.13 27.54 -21.65
C GLN A 39 10.01 28.54 -20.49
N LEU A 40 8.83 29.16 -20.29
CA LEU A 40 8.56 30.03 -19.14
C LEU A 40 8.62 29.25 -17.82
N ARG A 41 8.17 27.97 -17.82
CA ARG A 41 8.19 27.09 -16.65
C ARG A 41 9.62 26.71 -16.24
N VAL A 42 10.52 26.50 -17.19
CA VAL A 42 11.92 26.06 -16.93
C VAL A 42 12.86 27.23 -16.65
N LYS A 43 12.60 28.42 -17.21
CA LYS A 43 13.46 29.59 -17.02
C LYS A 43 13.43 30.05 -15.54
N PRO A 44 14.61 30.24 -14.91
CA PRO A 44 14.69 30.87 -13.60
C PRO A 44 14.42 32.38 -13.70
N GLY A 45 13.85 32.97 -12.67
CA GLY A 45 13.60 34.41 -12.61
C GLY A 45 12.31 34.79 -11.90
N ARG A 46 11.93 36.06 -12.03
CA ARG A 46 10.65 36.58 -11.51
C ARG A 46 9.49 35.87 -12.19
N ARG A 47 8.41 35.70 -11.47
CA ARG A 47 7.15 35.13 -11.98
C ARG A 47 6.65 35.92 -13.17
N ALA A 48 6.26 35.20 -14.21
CA ALA A 48 5.71 35.80 -15.42
C ALA A 48 4.45 36.60 -15.09
N GLN A 49 4.37 37.82 -15.58
CA GLN A 49 3.24 38.71 -15.41
C GLN A 49 2.17 38.41 -16.45
N LEU A 50 0.96 38.99 -16.28
CA LEU A 50 -0.17 38.79 -17.18
C LEU A 50 0.20 39.06 -18.65
N ASN A 51 0.96 40.13 -18.93
CA ASN A 51 1.35 40.46 -20.29
C ASN A 51 2.25 39.39 -20.91
N GLU A 52 3.21 38.86 -20.15
CA GLU A 52 4.09 37.79 -20.63
C GLU A 52 3.35 36.47 -20.87
N LEU A 53 2.33 36.19 -20.06
CA LEU A 53 1.46 35.02 -20.27
C LEU A 53 0.58 35.23 -21.51
N ARG A 54 0.09 36.45 -21.71
CA ARG A 54 -0.66 36.84 -22.88
C ARG A 54 0.16 36.67 -24.15
N ASP A 55 1.37 37.24 -24.20
CA ASP A 55 2.27 37.15 -25.35
C ASP A 55 2.65 35.72 -25.69
N ALA A 56 2.73 34.84 -24.69
CA ALA A 56 3.05 33.44 -24.93
C ALA A 56 1.92 32.66 -25.64
N VAL A 57 0.66 33.11 -25.53
CA VAL A 57 -0.51 32.33 -25.97
C VAL A 57 -1.34 33.06 -27.02
N VAL A 58 -1.58 34.37 -26.88
CA VAL A 58 -2.54 35.12 -27.73
C VAL A 58 -2.06 35.25 -29.18
N ASP A 59 -0.75 35.34 -29.42
CA ASP A 59 -0.19 35.28 -30.78
C ASP A 59 -0.57 34.03 -31.55
N VAL A 60 -0.79 32.93 -30.84
CA VAL A 60 -1.09 31.63 -31.42
C VAL A 60 -2.61 31.37 -31.41
N PHE A 61 -3.29 31.85 -30.37
CA PHE A 61 -4.74 31.72 -30.16
C PHE A 61 -5.35 33.11 -29.90
N PRO A 62 -5.75 33.87 -30.94
CA PRO A 62 -6.32 35.21 -30.78
C PRO A 62 -7.62 35.26 -29.96
N VAL A 63 -8.35 34.14 -29.91
CA VAL A 63 -9.62 34.00 -29.19
C VAL A 63 -9.45 33.48 -27.75
N PHE A 64 -8.20 33.44 -27.25
CA PHE A 64 -7.88 32.93 -25.91
C PHE A 64 -8.57 33.74 -24.81
N SER A 65 -9.18 33.06 -23.84
CA SER A 65 -9.99 33.69 -22.79
C SER A 65 -9.16 34.60 -21.88
N GLU A 66 -9.50 35.91 -21.88
CA GLU A 66 -8.86 36.89 -21.00
C GLU A 66 -9.11 36.60 -19.50
N THR A 67 -10.25 35.98 -19.18
CA THR A 67 -10.59 35.56 -17.82
C THR A 67 -9.65 34.46 -17.33
N ILE A 68 -9.33 33.50 -18.18
CA ILE A 68 -8.38 32.42 -17.89
C ILE A 68 -6.96 32.94 -17.77
N LEU A 69 -6.54 33.89 -18.60
CA LEU A 69 -5.25 34.58 -18.47
C LEU A 69 -5.12 35.27 -17.10
N LYS A 70 -6.16 35.98 -16.67
CA LYS A 70 -6.17 36.64 -15.35
C LYS A 70 -6.15 35.63 -14.22
N GLN A 71 -6.85 34.51 -14.36
CA GLN A 71 -6.87 33.42 -13.39
C GLN A 71 -5.49 32.75 -13.29
N ALA A 72 -4.85 32.47 -14.42
CA ALA A 72 -3.50 31.92 -14.46
C ALA A 72 -2.47 32.90 -13.88
N ALA A 73 -2.56 34.19 -14.23
CA ALA A 73 -1.70 35.23 -13.65
C ALA A 73 -1.88 35.34 -12.13
N LYS A 74 -3.12 35.23 -11.62
CA LYS A 74 -3.41 35.19 -10.18
C LYS A 74 -2.79 33.95 -9.53
N ALA A 75 -2.92 32.77 -10.15
CA ALA A 75 -2.31 31.53 -9.69
C ALA A 75 -0.78 31.55 -9.77
N ASN A 76 -0.21 32.36 -10.67
CA ASN A 76 1.23 32.55 -10.84
C ASN A 76 1.83 33.60 -9.89
N ARG A 77 1.02 34.41 -9.22
CA ARG A 77 1.54 35.39 -8.24
C ARG A 77 2.20 34.64 -7.07
N GLU A 78 3.27 35.21 -6.61
CA GLU A 78 3.84 34.79 -5.32
C GLU A 78 2.79 35.02 -4.24
N PRO A 79 2.57 34.08 -3.35
CA PRO A 79 1.68 34.32 -2.23
C PRO A 79 2.20 35.53 -1.47
N SER A 80 1.45 36.63 -1.50
CA SER A 80 1.75 37.86 -0.77
C SER A 80 1.48 37.66 0.73
N VAL A 81 2.30 36.82 1.35
CA VAL A 81 2.13 36.40 2.74
C VAL A 81 2.95 37.25 3.70
N PHE A 82 3.22 38.51 3.38
CA PHE A 82 4.26 39.21 4.10
C PHE A 82 3.85 40.52 4.76
N GLY A 83 2.79 40.48 5.56
CA GLY A 83 2.56 41.59 6.48
C GLY A 83 2.37 41.08 7.90
N LYS A 84 1.14 40.78 8.25
CA LYS A 84 0.78 40.39 9.63
C LYS A 84 0.80 38.88 9.88
N LEU A 85 0.71 38.02 8.80
CA LEU A 85 0.79 36.56 8.91
C LEU A 85 2.23 36.05 9.21
N LYS A 86 3.25 36.85 8.94
CA LYS A 86 4.64 36.45 9.11
C LYS A 86 4.96 36.08 10.57
N TYR A 87 4.48 36.87 11.51
CA TYR A 87 4.71 36.62 12.93
C TYR A 87 3.86 35.46 13.47
N LEU A 88 2.65 35.29 12.95
CA LEU A 88 1.77 34.19 13.33
C LEU A 88 2.27 32.86 12.75
N ALA A 89 2.76 32.88 11.51
CA ALA A 89 3.38 31.72 10.88
C ALA A 89 4.69 31.33 11.58
N ILE A 90 5.54 32.31 11.95
CA ILE A 90 6.77 32.05 12.72
C ILE A 90 6.43 31.48 14.09
N GLY A 91 5.41 32.02 14.77
CA GLY A 91 4.97 31.51 16.07
C GLY A 91 4.42 30.08 15.99
N LEU A 92 3.58 29.79 15.00
CA LEU A 92 3.02 28.45 14.76
C LEU A 92 4.08 27.44 14.31
N THR A 93 5.00 27.82 13.42
CA THR A 93 6.08 26.94 12.98
C THR A 93 7.11 26.68 14.10
N SER A 94 7.39 27.67 14.94
CA SER A 94 8.26 27.44 16.10
C SER A 94 7.58 26.54 17.14
N ALA A 95 6.30 26.73 17.44
CA ALA A 95 5.54 25.86 18.34
C ALA A 95 5.43 24.43 17.80
N ALA A 96 5.11 24.27 16.50
CA ALA A 96 5.10 22.97 15.83
C ALA A 96 6.49 22.33 15.81
N GLY A 97 7.54 23.10 15.52
CA GLY A 97 8.92 22.64 15.55
C GLY A 97 9.34 22.15 16.94
N VAL A 98 8.98 22.88 17.98
CA VAL A 98 9.21 22.46 19.37
C VAL A 98 8.45 21.18 19.68
N LEU A 99 7.17 21.07 19.32
CA LEU A 99 6.40 19.82 19.51
C LEU A 99 7.02 18.65 18.77
N VAL A 100 7.50 18.83 17.55
CA VAL A 100 8.21 17.77 16.80
C VAL A 100 9.49 17.37 17.52
N ILE A 101 10.32 18.32 17.96
CA ILE A 101 11.57 18.05 18.68
C ILE A 101 11.30 17.31 19.99
N LEU A 102 10.26 17.71 20.73
CA LEU A 102 9.87 17.07 21.99
C LEU A 102 9.33 15.65 21.77
N ASN A 103 8.77 15.36 20.59
CA ASN A 103 8.29 14.05 20.21
C ASN A 103 9.32 13.21 19.41
N LEU A 104 10.54 13.72 19.17
CA LEU A 104 11.62 12.92 18.61
C LEU A 104 11.93 11.71 19.49
N PRO A 105 12.37 10.58 18.90
CA PRO A 105 12.66 9.35 19.62
C PRO A 105 13.95 9.42 20.44
N HIS A 106 14.08 10.42 21.32
CA HIS A 106 15.24 10.58 22.20
C HIS A 106 14.86 10.24 23.65
N PRO A 107 15.38 9.13 24.24
CA PRO A 107 14.92 8.60 25.53
C PRO A 107 14.99 9.63 26.66
N LYS A 108 16.10 10.38 26.77
CA LYS A 108 16.31 11.35 27.85
C LYS A 108 15.34 12.54 27.79
N ILE A 109 15.06 13.04 26.57
CA ILE A 109 14.13 14.16 26.37
C ILE A 109 12.72 13.72 26.75
N ARG A 110 12.29 12.56 26.27
CA ARG A 110 10.95 12.05 26.56
C ARG A 110 10.75 11.68 28.02
N TRP A 111 11.74 11.10 28.65
CA TRP A 111 11.69 10.84 30.09
C TRP A 111 11.46 12.13 30.90
N PHE A 112 12.19 13.19 30.56
CA PHE A 112 12.04 14.50 31.21
C PHE A 112 10.64 15.07 30.96
N ILE A 113 10.15 15.04 29.69
CA ILE A 113 8.83 15.57 29.33
C ILE A 113 7.71 14.74 29.94
N ALA A 114 7.83 13.42 29.98
CA ALA A 114 6.84 12.54 30.61
C ALA A 114 6.62 12.87 32.08
N ARG A 115 7.66 13.36 32.77
CA ARG A 115 7.58 13.77 34.19
C ARG A 115 7.09 15.20 34.39
N THR A 116 7.47 16.12 33.48
CA THR A 116 7.21 17.56 33.68
C THR A 116 5.96 18.06 32.98
N ALA A 117 5.73 17.61 31.75
CA ALA A 117 4.64 18.07 30.92
C ALA A 117 4.12 16.96 29.97
N PRO A 118 3.53 15.86 30.49
CA PRO A 118 3.14 14.69 29.72
C PRO A 118 2.18 15.00 28.57
N ILE A 119 1.40 16.07 28.68
CA ILE A 119 0.48 16.53 27.64
C ILE A 119 1.17 16.82 26.31
N LEU A 120 2.44 17.23 26.32
CA LEU A 120 3.21 17.50 25.10
C LEU A 120 3.55 16.23 24.31
N LEU A 121 3.44 15.06 24.94
CA LEU A 121 3.67 13.75 24.33
C LEU A 121 2.37 13.10 23.79
N VAL A 122 1.23 13.76 23.91
CA VAL A 122 -0.08 13.23 23.41
C VAL A 122 0.00 12.75 21.97
N PRO A 123 0.63 13.47 21.00
CA PRO A 123 0.75 12.98 19.63
C PRO A 123 1.48 11.62 19.53
N SER A 124 2.53 11.43 20.33
CA SER A 124 3.25 10.16 20.37
C SER A 124 2.43 9.04 20.98
N TYR A 125 1.69 9.32 22.04
CA TYR A 125 0.80 8.35 22.67
C TYR A 125 -0.34 7.94 21.75
N MET A 126 -0.98 8.89 21.07
CA MET A 126 -2.03 8.61 20.08
C MET A 126 -1.51 7.76 18.92
N SER A 127 -0.29 8.03 18.46
CA SER A 127 0.35 7.22 17.42
C SER A 127 0.62 5.79 17.90
N MET A 128 1.11 5.62 19.12
CA MET A 128 1.34 4.29 19.73
C MET A 128 0.04 3.52 19.87
N ASP A 129 -1.00 4.17 20.37
CA ASP A 129 -2.32 3.57 20.54
C ASP A 129 -2.90 3.12 19.19
N PHE A 130 -2.84 3.97 18.18
CA PHE A 130 -3.25 3.63 16.82
C PHE A 130 -2.51 2.39 16.29
N HIS A 131 -1.20 2.33 16.46
CA HIS A 131 -0.42 1.19 15.99
C HIS A 131 -0.68 -0.08 16.82
N TYR A 132 -0.83 0.05 18.12
CA TYR A 132 -1.16 -1.06 18.99
C TYR A 132 -2.51 -1.69 18.63
N TRP A 133 -3.56 -0.88 18.51
CA TRP A 133 -4.89 -1.35 18.11
C TRP A 133 -4.91 -1.89 16.69
N GLY A 134 -4.15 -1.27 15.78
CA GLY A 134 -3.93 -1.78 14.42
C GLY A 134 -3.30 -3.18 14.43
N ALA A 135 -2.22 -3.36 15.19
CA ALA A 135 -1.57 -4.66 15.34
C ALA A 135 -2.52 -5.72 15.89
N ARG A 136 -3.22 -5.41 16.99
CA ARG A 136 -4.19 -6.32 17.62
C ARG A 136 -5.33 -6.70 16.69
N SER A 137 -5.89 -5.73 15.99
CA SER A 137 -6.97 -5.96 15.02
C SER A 137 -6.52 -6.83 13.86
N SER A 138 -5.37 -6.53 13.26
CA SER A 138 -4.82 -7.30 12.14
C SER A 138 -4.41 -8.72 12.56
N LEU A 139 -3.90 -8.90 13.79
CA LEU A 139 -3.60 -10.21 14.36
C LEU A 139 -4.88 -11.06 14.55
N GLN A 140 -5.93 -10.45 15.07
CA GLN A 140 -7.22 -11.14 15.21
C GLN A 140 -7.80 -11.55 13.85
N GLN A 141 -7.68 -10.68 12.84
CA GLN A 141 -8.08 -10.99 11.47
C GLN A 141 -7.25 -12.13 10.88
N ALA A 142 -5.92 -12.10 11.05
CA ALA A 142 -5.02 -13.15 10.57
C ALA A 142 -5.35 -14.51 11.19
N ASN A 143 -5.60 -14.55 12.51
CA ASN A 143 -6.02 -15.76 13.22
C ASN A 143 -7.36 -16.28 12.71
N SER A 144 -8.32 -15.39 12.47
CA SER A 144 -9.64 -15.75 11.94
C SER A 144 -9.54 -16.31 10.51
N LEU A 145 -8.76 -15.65 9.66
CA LEU A 145 -8.50 -16.10 8.29
C LEU A 145 -7.81 -17.46 8.27
N LEU A 146 -6.80 -17.68 9.12
CA LEU A 146 -6.11 -18.97 9.18
C LEU A 146 -7.05 -20.10 9.60
N LYS A 147 -7.91 -19.87 10.58
CA LYS A 147 -8.91 -20.87 11.02
C LYS A 147 -9.92 -21.24 9.94
N SER A 148 -10.25 -20.30 9.05
CA SER A 148 -11.22 -20.50 7.96
C SER A 148 -10.56 -20.81 6.61
N ALA A 149 -9.23 -20.85 6.53
CA ALA A 149 -8.50 -21.05 5.30
C ALA A 149 -8.77 -22.42 4.68
N VAL A 150 -9.15 -22.43 3.42
CA VAL A 150 -9.42 -23.65 2.63
C VAL A 150 -8.62 -23.68 1.33
N SER A 151 -7.90 -22.61 1.03
CA SER A 151 -7.16 -22.46 -0.22
C SER A 151 -5.80 -21.81 -0.02
N PHE A 152 -4.91 -21.98 -1.00
CA PHE A 152 -3.63 -21.29 -1.04
C PHE A 152 -3.76 -19.76 -1.06
N SER A 153 -4.84 -19.25 -1.69
CA SER A 153 -5.14 -17.81 -1.70
C SER A 153 -5.44 -17.27 -0.30
N ASP A 154 -6.13 -18.07 0.52
CA ASP A 154 -6.46 -17.67 1.89
C ASP A 154 -5.17 -17.60 2.73
N ILE A 155 -4.25 -18.53 2.56
CA ILE A 155 -2.94 -18.51 3.22
C ILE A 155 -2.16 -17.24 2.85
N LYS A 156 -2.19 -16.81 1.59
CA LYS A 156 -1.58 -15.53 1.17
C LYS A 156 -2.22 -14.32 1.85
N GLN A 157 -3.53 -14.35 2.08
CA GLN A 157 -4.21 -13.28 2.81
C GLN A 157 -3.78 -13.25 4.28
N VAL A 158 -3.57 -14.41 4.90
CA VAL A 158 -3.01 -14.50 6.27
C VAL A 158 -1.60 -13.88 6.29
N GLU A 159 -0.73 -14.21 5.34
CA GLU A 159 0.61 -13.61 5.24
C GLU A 159 0.56 -12.08 5.13
N ALA A 160 -0.35 -11.56 4.29
CA ALA A 160 -0.53 -10.11 4.16
C ALA A 160 -0.95 -9.45 5.48
N LYS A 161 -1.82 -10.11 6.26
CA LYS A 161 -2.23 -9.62 7.57
C LYS A 161 -1.11 -9.70 8.61
N ILE A 162 -0.29 -10.74 8.59
CA ILE A 162 0.90 -10.85 9.43
C ILE A 162 1.85 -9.67 9.15
N THR A 163 2.14 -9.40 7.87
CA THR A 163 2.98 -8.25 7.47
C THR A 163 2.39 -6.91 7.95
N GLU A 164 1.07 -6.77 7.95
CA GLU A 164 0.40 -5.58 8.47
C GLU A 164 0.60 -5.44 9.99
N VAL A 165 0.51 -6.55 10.75
CA VAL A 165 0.80 -6.57 12.18
C VAL A 165 2.24 -6.16 12.46
N GLU A 166 3.22 -6.73 11.75
CA GLU A 166 4.63 -6.39 11.89
C GLU A 166 4.91 -4.92 11.61
N LYS A 167 4.27 -4.36 10.56
CA LYS A 167 4.35 -2.95 10.22
C LYS A 167 3.86 -2.07 11.36
N HIS A 168 2.73 -2.42 11.98
CA HIS A 168 2.21 -1.71 13.12
C HIS A 168 3.15 -1.81 14.33
N LEU A 169 3.61 -3.02 14.68
CA LEU A 169 4.51 -3.21 15.82
C LEU A 169 5.86 -2.51 15.64
N SER A 170 6.43 -2.54 14.43
CA SER A 170 7.69 -1.85 14.14
C SER A 170 7.57 -0.32 14.24
N SER A 171 6.36 0.20 14.10
CA SER A 171 6.06 1.63 14.27
C SER A 171 5.91 2.04 15.72
N ILE A 172 5.81 1.09 16.66
CA ILE A 172 5.78 1.37 18.10
C ILE A 172 7.22 1.52 18.60
N PRO A 173 7.61 2.68 19.13
CA PRO A 173 8.97 2.89 19.63
C PRO A 173 9.22 2.10 20.93
N VAL A 174 9.82 0.93 20.82
CA VAL A 174 10.03 -0.05 21.93
C VAL A 174 10.76 0.57 23.12
N TRP A 175 11.74 1.47 22.88
CA TRP A 175 12.47 2.19 23.94
C TRP A 175 11.54 3.08 24.79
N PHE A 176 10.35 3.40 24.30
CA PHE A 176 9.36 4.21 25.02
C PHE A 176 8.56 3.39 26.04
N LEU A 177 8.52 2.08 25.88
CA LEU A 177 7.73 1.18 26.73
C LEU A 177 8.22 1.16 28.20
N GLY A 178 9.52 1.39 28.42
CA GLY A 178 10.09 1.54 29.78
C GLY A 178 9.77 2.86 30.48
N TYR A 179 9.21 3.83 29.77
CA TYR A 179 8.84 5.16 30.26
C TYR A 179 7.34 5.41 30.18
N TYR A 180 6.58 4.36 30.34
CA TYR A 180 5.14 4.44 30.23
C TYR A 180 4.57 5.36 31.32
N PRO A 181 3.72 6.31 30.98
CA PRO A 181 3.39 7.37 31.90
C PRO A 181 2.25 6.97 32.83
N GLU A 182 2.57 6.37 33.96
CA GLU A 182 1.64 6.38 35.09
C GLU A 182 1.12 7.80 35.37
N VAL A 183 1.99 8.79 35.21
CA VAL A 183 1.66 10.21 35.38
C VAL A 183 0.66 10.74 34.36
N TYR A 184 0.71 10.27 33.12
CA TYR A 184 -0.25 10.67 32.10
C TYR A 184 -1.66 10.13 32.38
N CYS A 185 -1.75 8.87 32.72
CA CYS A 185 -3.02 8.22 33.05
C CYS A 185 -3.66 8.77 34.33
N GLN A 186 -2.88 9.14 35.33
CA GLN A 186 -3.39 9.74 36.56
C GLN A 186 -4.02 11.14 36.34
N LYS A 187 -3.48 11.95 35.42
CA LYS A 187 -4.00 13.31 35.16
C LYS A 187 -5.21 13.36 34.23
N PHE A 188 -5.37 12.36 33.35
CA PHE A 188 -6.38 12.41 32.27
C PHE A 188 -7.34 11.21 32.27
N THR A 189 -7.37 10.39 33.32
CA THR A 189 -8.26 9.20 33.39
C THR A 189 -8.26 8.40 32.09
N CYS A 190 -7.10 8.22 31.47
CA CYS A 190 -7.01 7.53 30.21
C CYS A 190 -7.17 6.03 30.41
N SER A 191 -8.01 5.41 29.61
CA SER A 191 -8.16 3.94 29.57
C SER A 191 -7.07 3.32 28.68
N TRP A 192 -5.83 3.47 29.07
CA TRP A 192 -4.72 2.81 28.36
C TRP A 192 -4.68 1.34 28.73
N ASN A 193 -4.93 0.50 27.76
CA ASN A 193 -4.83 -0.95 27.90
C ASN A 193 -3.52 -1.51 27.34
N PHE A 194 -2.57 -0.63 27.00
CA PHE A 194 -1.29 -1.05 26.46
C PHE A 194 -0.31 -1.35 27.60
N SER A 195 0.24 -2.56 27.61
CA SER A 195 1.32 -2.95 28.48
C SER A 195 2.48 -3.55 27.68
N PHE A 196 3.68 -3.54 28.26
CA PHE A 196 4.83 -4.20 27.67
C PHE A 196 4.59 -5.71 27.53
N GLU A 197 3.94 -6.31 28.51
CA GLU A 197 3.55 -7.71 28.49
C GLU A 197 2.63 -8.04 27.30
N GLU A 198 1.62 -7.21 27.05
CA GLU A 198 0.74 -7.40 25.90
C GLU A 198 1.48 -7.23 24.56
N PHE A 199 2.43 -6.30 24.48
CA PHE A 199 3.27 -6.12 23.30
C PHE A 199 4.11 -7.38 23.02
N GLU A 200 4.76 -7.95 24.04
CA GLU A 200 5.54 -9.18 23.93
C GLU A 200 4.64 -10.38 23.61
N ASN A 201 3.44 -10.44 24.17
CA ASN A 201 2.45 -11.48 23.86
C ASN A 201 2.05 -11.43 22.38
N ILE A 202 1.78 -10.25 21.82
CA ILE A 202 1.47 -10.09 20.39
C ILE A 202 2.67 -10.55 19.55
N ARG A 203 3.90 -10.20 19.91
CA ARG A 203 5.10 -10.65 19.19
C ARG A 203 5.25 -12.17 19.19
N THR A 204 5.03 -12.78 20.33
CA THR A 204 5.07 -14.24 20.47
C THR A 204 3.99 -14.91 19.63
N GLU A 205 2.79 -14.36 19.64
CA GLU A 205 1.66 -14.87 18.86
C GLU A 205 1.90 -14.75 17.35
N ILE A 206 2.54 -13.67 16.90
CA ILE A 206 2.92 -13.50 15.49
C ILE A 206 3.91 -14.59 15.08
N ILE A 207 4.97 -14.84 15.84
CA ILE A 207 5.98 -15.87 15.53
C ILE A 207 5.29 -17.24 15.39
N HIS A 208 4.37 -17.56 16.29
CA HIS A 208 3.59 -18.80 16.20
C HIS A 208 2.72 -18.84 14.94
N LEU A 209 2.05 -17.72 14.64
CA LEU A 209 1.18 -17.60 13.48
C LEU A 209 1.97 -17.69 12.16
N GLU A 210 3.12 -17.03 12.07
CA GLU A 210 4.06 -17.13 10.93
C GLU A 210 4.51 -18.56 10.69
N THR A 211 4.98 -19.22 11.76
CA THR A 211 5.44 -20.61 11.69
C THR A 211 4.33 -21.53 11.19
N THR A 212 3.12 -21.36 11.70
CA THR A 212 1.96 -22.14 11.30
C THR A 212 1.59 -21.84 9.84
N THR A 213 1.54 -20.56 9.46
CA THR A 213 1.22 -20.13 8.09
C THR A 213 2.23 -20.63 7.09
N MET A 214 3.53 -20.62 7.45
CA MET A 214 4.60 -21.15 6.60
C MET A 214 4.46 -22.65 6.38
N ARG A 215 4.15 -23.40 7.44
CA ARG A 215 3.89 -24.84 7.35
C ARG A 215 2.69 -25.14 6.44
N GLU A 216 1.60 -24.40 6.60
CA GLU A 216 0.42 -24.55 5.74
C GLU A 216 0.73 -24.20 4.29
N LYS A 217 1.47 -23.11 4.06
CA LYS A 217 1.91 -22.71 2.72
C LYS A 217 2.75 -23.80 2.03
N GLN A 218 3.72 -24.37 2.75
CA GLN A 218 4.54 -25.48 2.25
C GLN A 218 3.71 -26.72 1.91
N ALA A 219 2.62 -26.94 2.63
CA ALA A 219 1.70 -28.05 2.34
C ALA A 219 0.78 -27.77 1.15
N PHE A 220 0.36 -26.51 0.95
CA PHE A 220 -0.52 -26.14 -0.17
C PHE A 220 0.21 -26.06 -1.51
N VAL A 221 1.50 -25.70 -1.56
CA VAL A 221 2.25 -25.54 -2.81
C VAL A 221 2.22 -26.84 -3.64
N PRO A 222 2.66 -28.00 -3.14
CA PRO A 222 2.61 -29.25 -3.90
C PRO A 222 1.18 -29.66 -4.27
N LEU A 223 0.20 -29.33 -3.44
CA LEU A 223 -1.21 -29.61 -3.75
C LEU A 223 -1.73 -28.80 -4.95
N VAL A 224 -1.35 -27.52 -5.06
CA VAL A 224 -1.70 -26.68 -6.20
C VAL A 224 -1.00 -27.16 -7.48
N GLU A 225 0.27 -27.55 -7.38
CA GLU A 225 1.02 -28.11 -8.51
C GLU A 225 0.40 -29.42 -8.99
N ALA A 226 0.04 -30.32 -8.07
CA ALA A 226 -0.65 -31.57 -8.38
C ALA A 226 -2.01 -31.33 -9.04
N GLU A 227 -2.79 -30.35 -8.59
CA GLU A 227 -4.08 -29.97 -9.17
C GLU A 227 -3.92 -29.49 -10.63
N GLN A 228 -2.91 -28.66 -10.87
CA GLN A 228 -2.58 -28.17 -12.22
C GLN A 228 -2.10 -29.31 -13.14
N ALA A 229 -1.19 -30.14 -12.64
CA ALA A 229 -0.66 -31.30 -13.37
C ALA A 229 -1.76 -32.31 -13.74
N TYR A 230 -2.64 -32.64 -12.77
CA TYR A 230 -3.77 -33.53 -13.00
C TYR A 230 -4.75 -32.96 -14.02
N SER A 231 -5.08 -31.68 -13.91
CA SER A 231 -5.98 -31.00 -14.84
C SER A 231 -5.41 -30.92 -16.26
N GLY A 232 -4.11 -30.68 -16.37
CA GLY A 232 -3.34 -30.71 -17.61
C GLY A 232 -3.37 -32.08 -18.25
N ALA A 233 -2.99 -33.09 -17.49
CA ALA A 233 -2.96 -34.49 -17.93
C ALA A 233 -4.35 -35.00 -18.36
N LYS A 234 -5.41 -34.60 -17.67
CA LYS A 234 -6.79 -34.92 -18.07
C LYS A 234 -7.14 -34.30 -19.42
N ARG A 235 -6.72 -33.08 -19.69
CA ARG A 235 -6.92 -32.39 -20.97
C ARG A 235 -6.12 -33.07 -22.07
N GLU A 236 -4.84 -33.37 -21.81
CA GLU A 236 -3.99 -34.10 -22.76
C GLU A 236 -4.56 -35.46 -23.12
N LEU A 237 -5.07 -36.20 -22.15
CA LEU A 237 -5.71 -37.49 -22.39
C LEU A 237 -6.94 -37.37 -23.31
N SER A 238 -7.72 -36.29 -23.16
CA SER A 238 -8.92 -36.07 -23.98
C SER A 238 -8.62 -35.80 -25.44
N ILE A 239 -7.44 -35.26 -25.76
CA ILE A 239 -7.01 -34.94 -27.16
C ILE A 239 -5.99 -35.94 -27.70
N ALA A 240 -5.53 -36.89 -26.89
CA ALA A 240 -4.51 -37.87 -27.26
C ALA A 240 -4.98 -38.79 -28.41
N LYS A 241 -4.25 -38.77 -29.55
CA LYS A 241 -4.52 -39.56 -30.75
C LYS A 241 -3.68 -40.84 -30.77
N THR A 242 -2.53 -40.88 -30.12
CA THR A 242 -1.62 -42.02 -30.15
C THR A 242 -1.59 -42.73 -28.78
N LYS A 243 -1.29 -44.03 -28.79
CA LYS A 243 -1.15 -44.84 -27.58
C LYS A 243 -0.10 -44.23 -26.64
N ARG A 244 1.04 -43.78 -27.17
CA ARG A 244 2.12 -43.13 -26.40
C ARG A 244 1.66 -41.84 -25.70
N GLN A 245 0.86 -41.00 -26.36
CA GLN A 245 0.32 -39.80 -25.74
C GLN A 245 -0.63 -40.13 -24.60
N LYS A 246 -1.45 -41.15 -24.74
CA LYS A 246 -2.35 -41.60 -23.65
C LYS A 246 -1.56 -42.10 -22.45
N GLU A 247 -0.54 -42.92 -22.69
CA GLU A 247 0.35 -43.44 -21.62
C GLU A 247 1.06 -42.33 -20.85
N LEU A 248 1.59 -41.32 -21.54
CA LEU A 248 2.21 -40.15 -20.90
C LEU A 248 1.21 -39.34 -20.05
N ALA A 249 0.03 -39.11 -20.57
CA ALA A 249 -0.99 -38.39 -19.80
C ALA A 249 -1.43 -39.17 -18.55
N ILE A 250 -1.55 -40.50 -18.64
CA ILE A 250 -1.88 -41.36 -17.50
C ILE A 250 -0.77 -41.34 -16.47
N ALA A 251 0.50 -41.45 -16.89
CA ALA A 251 1.64 -41.34 -15.99
C ALA A 251 1.72 -39.99 -15.27
N SER A 252 1.36 -38.89 -15.96
CA SER A 252 1.28 -37.57 -15.33
C SER A 252 0.15 -37.49 -14.29
N MET A 253 -0.99 -38.15 -14.54
CA MET A 253 -2.08 -38.21 -13.57
C MET A 253 -1.65 -39.03 -12.33
N GLU A 254 -0.97 -40.11 -12.51
CA GLU A 254 -0.46 -40.96 -11.43
C GLU A 254 0.55 -40.19 -10.55
N ALA A 255 1.47 -39.46 -11.18
CA ALA A 255 2.41 -38.62 -10.48
C ALA A 255 1.68 -37.54 -9.65
N ALA A 256 0.66 -36.91 -10.21
CA ALA A 256 -0.14 -35.92 -9.48
C ALA A 256 -0.91 -36.53 -8.30
N ILE A 257 -1.45 -37.74 -8.45
CA ILE A 257 -2.09 -38.48 -7.36
C ILE A 257 -1.08 -38.72 -6.23
N LYS A 258 0.12 -39.21 -6.56
CA LYS A 258 1.19 -39.46 -5.60
C LYS A 258 1.59 -38.22 -4.81
N ILE A 259 1.80 -37.09 -5.48
CA ILE A 259 2.09 -35.81 -4.83
C ILE A 259 0.95 -35.42 -3.88
N THR A 260 -0.30 -35.63 -4.28
CA THR A 260 -1.48 -35.31 -3.44
C THR A 260 -1.55 -36.23 -2.20
N GLU A 261 -1.10 -37.49 -2.30
CA GLU A 261 -1.04 -38.44 -1.18
C GLU A 261 0.03 -38.04 -0.15
N GLU A 262 1.16 -37.49 -0.61
CA GLU A 262 2.29 -37.08 0.19
C GLU A 262 2.07 -35.78 0.98
N VAL A 263 0.94 -35.07 0.77
CA VAL A 263 0.60 -33.88 1.55
C VAL A 263 0.59 -34.19 3.05
N PRO A 264 1.34 -33.42 3.88
CA PRO A 264 1.54 -33.70 5.29
C PRO A 264 0.22 -33.76 6.09
N THR A 265 0.12 -34.78 6.95
CA THR A 265 -1.01 -34.91 7.90
C THR A 265 -0.99 -33.77 8.92
N GLY A 266 -2.15 -33.40 9.43
CA GLY A 266 -2.29 -32.31 10.41
C GLY A 266 -2.24 -30.90 9.81
N THR A 267 -2.24 -30.78 8.47
CA THR A 267 -2.36 -29.50 7.76
C THR A 267 -3.76 -29.28 7.20
N LEU A 268 -4.13 -28.01 6.96
CA LEU A 268 -5.38 -27.66 6.26
C LEU A 268 -5.39 -28.19 4.83
N ALA A 269 -4.22 -28.16 4.17
CA ALA A 269 -4.02 -28.72 2.83
C ALA A 269 -4.38 -30.19 2.76
N LYS A 270 -4.15 -30.99 3.82
CA LYS A 270 -4.45 -32.42 3.85
C LYS A 270 -5.93 -32.71 3.70
N LYS A 271 -6.79 -31.93 4.37
CA LYS A 271 -8.26 -32.07 4.23
C LYS A 271 -8.71 -31.88 2.77
N LYS A 272 -8.14 -30.87 2.09
CA LYS A 272 -8.40 -30.64 0.67
C LYS A 272 -7.84 -31.77 -0.20
N ALA A 273 -6.62 -32.21 0.09
CA ALA A 273 -5.96 -33.32 -0.61
C ALA A 273 -6.78 -34.61 -0.58
N GLU A 274 -7.31 -34.98 0.59
CA GLU A 274 -8.15 -36.18 0.74
C GLU A 274 -9.44 -36.11 -0.07
N ALA A 275 -10.06 -34.93 -0.13
CA ALA A 275 -11.25 -34.72 -0.97
C ALA A 275 -10.92 -34.86 -2.47
N GLN A 276 -9.80 -34.29 -2.90
CA GLN A 276 -9.33 -34.37 -4.30
C GLN A 276 -8.91 -35.80 -4.66
N LEU A 277 -8.20 -36.51 -3.79
CA LEU A 277 -7.77 -37.90 -4.00
C LEU A 277 -8.93 -38.83 -4.33
N LYS A 278 -10.05 -38.68 -3.63
CA LYS A 278 -11.27 -39.49 -3.91
C LYS A 278 -11.76 -39.29 -5.34
N VAL A 279 -11.68 -38.05 -5.84
CA VAL A 279 -12.09 -37.71 -7.22
C VAL A 279 -11.09 -38.22 -8.23
N TYR A 280 -9.79 -38.02 -7.97
CA TYR A 280 -8.69 -38.38 -8.85
C TYR A 280 -8.60 -39.90 -9.03
N LYS A 281 -8.62 -40.65 -7.94
CA LYS A 281 -8.57 -42.13 -7.97
C LYS A 281 -9.76 -42.71 -8.72
N ARG A 282 -10.96 -42.23 -8.42
CA ARG A 282 -12.16 -42.72 -9.13
C ARG A 282 -12.10 -42.48 -10.64
N TYR A 283 -11.55 -41.36 -11.08
CA TYR A 283 -11.41 -41.08 -12.50
C TYR A 283 -10.29 -41.91 -13.13
N TYR A 284 -9.17 -42.07 -12.44
CA TYR A 284 -8.04 -42.90 -12.88
C TYR A 284 -8.47 -44.35 -13.05
N GLU A 285 -9.16 -44.96 -12.09
CA GLU A 285 -9.68 -46.33 -12.14
C GLU A 285 -10.60 -46.55 -13.36
N LYS A 286 -11.48 -45.60 -13.66
CA LYS A 286 -12.35 -45.66 -14.84
C LYS A 286 -11.58 -45.67 -16.16
N ILE A 287 -10.42 -45.04 -16.22
CA ILE A 287 -9.60 -45.01 -17.40
C ILE A 287 -8.80 -46.32 -17.52
N ALA A 288 -8.21 -46.78 -16.40
CA ALA A 288 -7.46 -48.01 -16.36
C ALA A 288 -8.31 -49.25 -16.77
N GLN A 289 -9.60 -49.27 -16.46
CA GLN A 289 -10.55 -50.32 -16.85
C GLN A 289 -10.90 -50.30 -18.33
N LYS A 290 -10.65 -49.20 -19.06
CA LYS A 290 -11.00 -49.06 -20.51
C LYS A 290 -9.79 -49.31 -21.46
N GLN A 291 -8.62 -49.58 -20.90
CA GLN A 291 -7.42 -50.00 -21.65
C GLN A 291 -7.31 -51.51 -21.77
#